data_7efee520ecdcf8d1de17546e1b7352e1
#
_entry.id   7efee520ecdcf8d1de17546e1b7352e1
#
_cell.length_a   1.000
_cell.length_b   1.000
_cell.length_c   1.000
_cell.angle_alpha   90.00
_cell.angle_beta   90.00
_cell.angle_gamma   90.00
#
_symmetry.space_group_name_H-M   'P 1'
#
loop_
_entity.id
_entity.type
_entity.pdbx_description
1 polymer ?
#
loop_
_entity_poly.entity_id
_entity_poly.type
_entity_poly.pdbx_seq_one_letter_code
_entity_poly.pdbx_strand_id
1 'polypeptide(L)'
;MKLSLAPISLDRYFDTDKDMRTILELTRDCGFTYIDYDIKQKYLDGDYIEIAERLKKNLTELGITAAQAHAPIINPFNPGEVDYMDAYRKSLHFCQIVGIPRIVIHAGCLPDNTKEEFMANNIAFYRSMIPFMEETGVEILLENIGHYADSYYLRNGAELRELIDALDHPMFGACWDVGHANLYNKKDCEQYSSVVALGDKLKALHVHDNCGYFEKSYRHHRIDMHTIPYVSLYASVNYDALMQGLVDIGYQGTFNFETNAPVPPVRFSFEYEGEIVRKLEKLPIPLWKQMNVLLYDIGKFMLETYGLFEG
;
A
#
# COMPACT_ATOMS: atom_id res chain seq x y z
N MET A 1 -16.71 -4.82 6.57
CA MET A 1 -15.48 -4.73 5.73
C MET A 1 -14.93 -6.11 5.43
N LYS A 2 -14.31 -6.30 4.27
CA LYS A 2 -13.58 -7.51 3.88
C LYS A 2 -12.09 -7.35 4.16
N LEU A 3 -11.43 -8.46 4.55
CA LEU A 3 -9.97 -8.49 4.68
C LEU A 3 -9.31 -8.66 3.31
N SER A 4 -8.27 -7.89 3.07
CA SER A 4 -7.47 -7.89 1.85
C SER A 4 -5.98 -8.03 2.17
N LEU A 5 -5.20 -8.53 1.24
CA LEU A 5 -3.74 -8.66 1.35
C LEU A 5 -3.06 -8.14 0.09
N ALA A 6 -2.03 -7.32 0.27
CA ALA A 6 -1.01 -7.10 -0.75
C ALA A 6 0.04 -8.21 -0.64
N PRO A 7 0.13 -9.15 -1.59
CA PRO A 7 1.00 -10.32 -1.45
C PRO A 7 2.47 -10.02 -1.81
N ILE A 8 2.94 -8.80 -1.53
CA ILE A 8 4.27 -8.30 -1.87
C ILE A 8 5.43 -9.13 -1.29
N SER A 9 5.22 -9.77 -0.14
CA SER A 9 6.23 -10.65 0.47
C SER A 9 6.54 -11.90 -0.36
N LEU A 10 5.63 -12.31 -1.27
CA LEU A 10 5.81 -13.46 -2.16
C LEU A 10 6.76 -13.16 -3.34
N ASP A 11 7.03 -11.90 -3.64
CA ASP A 11 7.99 -11.48 -4.68
C ASP A 11 9.41 -12.03 -4.43
N ARG A 12 9.70 -12.41 -3.20
CA ARG A 12 10.99 -13.01 -2.83
C ARG A 12 11.06 -14.52 -3.08
N TYR A 13 9.91 -15.14 -3.28
CA TYR A 13 9.77 -16.60 -3.48
C TYR A 13 9.52 -16.95 -4.94
N PHE A 14 8.82 -16.09 -5.65
CA PHE A 14 8.26 -16.37 -6.97
C PHE A 14 8.55 -15.26 -7.95
N ASP A 15 8.59 -15.63 -9.23
CA ASP A 15 8.48 -14.67 -10.32
C ASP A 15 7.00 -14.25 -10.43
N THR A 16 6.71 -13.00 -10.08
CA THR A 16 5.34 -12.48 -9.98
C THR A 16 4.54 -12.55 -11.27
N ASP A 17 5.21 -12.67 -12.42
CA ASP A 17 4.55 -12.86 -13.70
C ASP A 17 4.28 -14.35 -13.99
N LYS A 18 5.33 -15.18 -13.95
CA LYS A 18 5.24 -16.61 -14.28
C LYS A 18 4.44 -17.40 -13.24
N ASP A 19 4.62 -17.06 -11.97
CA ASP A 19 4.04 -17.79 -10.85
C ASP A 19 2.77 -17.10 -10.30
N MET A 20 2.19 -16.14 -11.03
CA MET A 20 1.02 -15.36 -10.63
C MET A 20 -0.10 -16.21 -10.03
N ARG A 21 -0.45 -17.33 -10.69
CA ARG A 21 -1.50 -18.22 -10.19
C ARG A 21 -1.15 -18.83 -8.84
N THR A 22 0.08 -19.29 -8.67
CA THR A 22 0.57 -19.87 -7.39
C THR A 22 0.50 -18.84 -6.27
N ILE A 23 0.88 -17.58 -6.53
CA ILE A 23 0.80 -16.47 -5.57
C ILE A 23 -0.65 -16.25 -5.13
N LEU A 24 -1.59 -16.20 -6.06
CA LEU A 24 -3.02 -16.03 -5.78
C LEU A 24 -3.61 -17.23 -5.00
N GLU A 25 -3.26 -18.46 -5.36
CA GLU A 25 -3.68 -19.67 -4.64
C GLU A 25 -3.17 -19.66 -3.19
N LEU A 26 -1.90 -19.31 -2.97
CA LEU A 26 -1.33 -19.19 -1.62
C LEU A 26 -2.04 -18.10 -0.80
N THR A 27 -2.34 -16.96 -1.40
CA THR A 27 -3.08 -15.86 -0.76
C THR A 27 -4.48 -16.29 -0.36
N ARG A 28 -5.23 -16.92 -1.26
CA ARG A 28 -6.56 -17.48 -0.98
C ARG A 28 -6.50 -18.53 0.12
N ASP A 29 -5.51 -19.39 0.08
CA ASP A 29 -5.33 -20.46 1.06
C ASP A 29 -5.02 -19.94 2.48
N CYS A 30 -4.63 -18.67 2.62
CA CYS A 30 -4.51 -17.98 3.91
C CYS A 30 -5.82 -17.34 4.39
N GLY A 31 -6.91 -17.43 3.60
CA GLY A 31 -8.22 -16.85 3.91
C GLY A 31 -8.55 -15.58 3.15
N PHE A 32 -7.59 -14.96 2.45
CA PHE A 32 -7.81 -13.71 1.74
C PHE A 32 -8.44 -13.94 0.37
N THR A 33 -9.65 -13.42 0.18
CA THR A 33 -10.37 -13.42 -1.11
C THR A 33 -10.40 -12.04 -1.76
N TYR A 34 -9.80 -11.05 -1.11
CA TYR A 34 -9.55 -9.71 -1.65
C TYR A 34 -8.05 -9.44 -1.65
N ILE A 35 -7.59 -8.74 -2.68
CA ILE A 35 -6.17 -8.37 -2.80
C ILE A 35 -6.00 -6.91 -3.21
N ASP A 36 -4.85 -6.38 -2.86
CA ASP A 36 -4.21 -5.20 -3.44
C ASP A 36 -3.13 -5.67 -4.42
N TYR A 37 -3.22 -5.26 -5.67
CA TYR A 37 -2.34 -5.76 -6.71
C TYR A 37 -1.24 -4.76 -7.05
N ASP A 38 0.00 -5.12 -6.77
CA ASP A 38 1.17 -4.30 -7.09
C ASP A 38 1.57 -4.46 -8.57
N ILE A 39 1.34 -3.40 -9.36
CA ILE A 39 1.71 -3.35 -10.78
C ILE A 39 3.21 -3.03 -10.89
N LYS A 40 3.99 -3.97 -11.41
CA LYS A 40 5.44 -3.79 -11.57
C LYS A 40 5.77 -3.06 -12.86
N GLN A 41 6.81 -2.20 -12.85
CA GLN A 41 7.30 -1.53 -14.05
C GLN A 41 7.60 -2.54 -15.18
N LYS A 42 8.23 -3.67 -14.86
CA LYS A 42 8.53 -4.73 -15.85
C LYS A 42 7.32 -5.26 -16.62
N TYR A 43 6.09 -5.16 -16.06
CA TYR A 43 4.87 -5.55 -16.78
C TYR A 43 4.53 -4.51 -17.83
N LEU A 44 4.70 -3.22 -17.50
CA LEU A 44 4.37 -2.09 -18.37
C LEU A 44 5.38 -1.94 -19.52
N ASP A 45 6.60 -2.41 -19.31
CA ASP A 45 7.65 -2.47 -20.34
C ASP A 45 7.45 -3.65 -21.33
N GLY A 46 6.65 -4.64 -20.93
CA GLY A 46 6.30 -5.82 -21.72
C GLY A 46 4.89 -5.78 -22.31
N ASP A 47 4.31 -6.95 -22.54
CA ASP A 47 2.89 -7.08 -22.95
C ASP A 47 1.98 -7.03 -21.72
N TYR A 48 1.76 -5.81 -21.21
CA TYR A 48 0.93 -5.59 -20.03
C TYR A 48 -0.54 -5.99 -20.26
N ILE A 49 -1.01 -6.00 -21.50
CA ILE A 49 -2.39 -6.39 -21.83
C ILE A 49 -2.56 -7.90 -21.60
N GLU A 50 -1.64 -8.71 -22.14
CA GLU A 50 -1.65 -10.17 -21.89
C GLU A 50 -1.57 -10.48 -20.40
N ILE A 51 -0.69 -9.78 -19.67
CA ILE A 51 -0.54 -9.97 -18.22
C ILE A 51 -1.83 -9.62 -17.49
N ALA A 52 -2.50 -8.52 -17.84
CA ALA A 52 -3.76 -8.08 -17.25
C ALA A 52 -4.90 -9.09 -17.52
N GLU A 53 -5.03 -9.58 -18.76
CA GLU A 53 -6.03 -10.59 -19.13
C GLU A 53 -5.79 -11.91 -18.38
N ARG A 54 -4.55 -12.35 -18.24
CA ARG A 54 -4.18 -13.53 -17.48
C ARG A 54 -4.47 -13.36 -15.98
N LEU A 55 -4.20 -12.18 -15.43
CA LEU A 55 -4.58 -11.85 -14.05
C LEU A 55 -6.09 -11.94 -13.86
N LYS A 56 -6.86 -11.27 -14.71
CA LYS A 56 -8.33 -11.30 -14.67
C LYS A 56 -8.89 -12.72 -14.69
N LYS A 57 -8.35 -13.57 -15.59
CA LYS A 57 -8.74 -14.97 -15.69
C LYS A 57 -8.46 -15.72 -14.39
N ASN A 58 -7.24 -15.59 -13.85
CA ASN A 58 -6.86 -16.25 -12.60
C ASN A 58 -7.71 -15.80 -11.42
N LEU A 59 -7.97 -14.50 -11.27
CA LEU A 59 -8.83 -13.95 -10.23
C LEU A 59 -10.25 -14.54 -10.30
N THR A 60 -10.82 -14.58 -11.51
CA THR A 60 -12.16 -15.13 -11.74
C THR A 60 -12.24 -16.62 -11.37
N GLU A 61 -11.28 -17.42 -11.84
CA GLU A 61 -11.24 -18.87 -11.57
C GLU A 61 -11.01 -19.19 -10.09
N LEU A 62 -10.29 -18.35 -9.37
CA LEU A 62 -9.98 -18.54 -7.95
C LEU A 62 -10.99 -17.89 -7.00
N GLY A 63 -11.95 -17.10 -7.52
CA GLY A 63 -12.91 -16.35 -6.72
C GLY A 63 -12.26 -15.26 -5.87
N ILE A 64 -11.22 -14.63 -6.39
CA ILE A 64 -10.50 -13.52 -5.76
C ILE A 64 -10.90 -12.20 -6.42
N THR A 65 -11.04 -11.15 -5.62
CA THR A 65 -11.32 -9.78 -6.10
C THR A 65 -10.09 -8.89 -5.86
N ALA A 66 -9.58 -8.25 -6.90
CA ALA A 66 -8.63 -7.18 -6.75
C ALA A 66 -9.39 -5.87 -6.43
N ALA A 67 -9.40 -5.48 -5.16
CA ALA A 67 -10.17 -4.35 -4.66
C ALA A 67 -9.49 -3.01 -4.95
N GLN A 68 -8.19 -3.02 -5.04
CA GLN A 68 -7.31 -1.89 -5.34
C GLN A 68 -6.03 -2.39 -5.99
N ALA A 69 -5.26 -1.47 -6.55
CA ALA A 69 -3.91 -1.72 -7.04
C ALA A 69 -2.94 -0.63 -6.57
N HIS A 70 -1.66 -0.94 -6.62
CA HIS A 70 -0.57 0.01 -6.44
C HIS A 70 0.19 0.17 -7.75
N ALA A 71 0.41 1.41 -8.19
CA ALA A 71 1.22 1.71 -9.37
C ALA A 71 2.72 1.58 -9.05
N PRO A 72 3.59 1.44 -10.06
CA PRO A 72 5.02 1.54 -9.85
C PRO A 72 5.40 2.84 -9.12
N ILE A 73 6.29 2.74 -8.13
CA ILE A 73 6.76 3.89 -7.37
C ILE A 73 7.72 4.70 -8.23
N ILE A 74 7.21 5.78 -8.80
CA ILE A 74 7.97 6.72 -9.64
C ILE A 74 7.77 8.12 -9.07
N ASN A 75 8.86 8.87 -8.86
CA ASN A 75 8.73 10.29 -8.56
C ASN A 75 8.53 11.06 -9.88
N PRO A 76 7.34 11.63 -10.18
CA PRO A 76 7.06 12.28 -11.45
C PRO A 76 7.93 13.52 -11.71
N PHE A 77 8.56 14.08 -10.67
CA PHE A 77 9.43 15.25 -10.79
C PHE A 77 10.91 14.88 -10.91
N ASN A 78 11.24 13.61 -10.72
CA ASN A 78 12.58 13.05 -10.94
C ASN A 78 12.48 11.57 -11.35
N PRO A 79 11.91 11.28 -12.53
CA PRO A 79 11.55 9.90 -12.92
C PRO A 79 12.75 9.08 -13.43
N GLY A 80 13.95 9.68 -13.51
CA GLY A 80 15.08 9.05 -14.18
C GLY A 80 14.83 8.85 -15.68
N GLU A 81 15.00 7.61 -16.17
CA GLU A 81 14.77 7.25 -17.58
C GLU A 81 13.31 6.78 -17.85
N VAL A 82 12.46 6.73 -16.82
CA VAL A 82 11.09 6.22 -16.97
C VAL A 82 10.17 7.31 -17.51
N ASP A 83 9.43 7.01 -18.57
CA ASP A 83 8.28 7.80 -18.98
C ASP A 83 7.11 7.53 -18.01
N TYR A 84 7.03 8.34 -16.95
CA TYR A 84 6.04 8.17 -15.90
C TYR A 84 4.60 8.35 -16.41
N MET A 85 4.37 9.20 -17.42
CA MET A 85 3.04 9.40 -17.98
C MET A 85 2.55 8.16 -18.73
N ASP A 86 3.43 7.54 -19.52
CA ASP A 86 3.11 6.27 -20.21
C ASP A 86 2.93 5.14 -19.18
N ALA A 87 3.78 5.05 -18.17
CA ALA A 87 3.67 4.05 -17.11
C ALA A 87 2.34 4.17 -16.36
N TYR A 88 1.92 5.36 -15.93
CA TYR A 88 0.65 5.54 -15.22
C TYR A 88 -0.57 5.35 -16.14
N ARG A 89 -0.51 5.81 -17.39
CA ARG A 89 -1.56 5.55 -18.38
C ARG A 89 -1.77 4.04 -18.59
N LYS A 90 -0.68 3.28 -18.76
CA LYS A 90 -0.74 1.82 -18.87
C LYS A 90 -1.25 1.17 -17.59
N SER A 91 -0.88 1.69 -16.42
CA SER A 91 -1.37 1.17 -15.13
C SER A 91 -2.88 1.36 -14.99
N LEU A 92 -3.43 2.50 -15.38
CA LEU A 92 -4.88 2.73 -15.39
C LEU A 92 -5.59 1.79 -16.37
N HIS A 93 -5.05 1.63 -17.58
CA HIS A 93 -5.61 0.69 -18.56
C HIS A 93 -5.50 -0.78 -18.09
N PHE A 94 -4.39 -1.16 -17.42
CA PHE A 94 -4.26 -2.46 -16.78
C PHE A 94 -5.39 -2.68 -15.77
N CYS A 95 -5.65 -1.72 -14.89
CA CYS A 95 -6.74 -1.77 -13.92
C CYS A 95 -8.10 -1.93 -14.59
N GLN A 96 -8.36 -1.19 -15.68
CA GLN A 96 -9.59 -1.31 -16.47
C GLN A 96 -9.78 -2.72 -17.03
N ILE A 97 -8.74 -3.31 -17.64
CA ILE A 97 -8.80 -4.67 -18.20
C ILE A 97 -9.15 -5.69 -17.13
N VAL A 98 -8.46 -5.62 -15.98
CA VAL A 98 -8.67 -6.55 -14.86
C VAL A 98 -10.02 -6.32 -14.19
N GLY A 99 -10.50 -5.09 -14.14
CA GLY A 99 -11.69 -4.66 -13.42
C GLY A 99 -11.36 -4.18 -12.01
N ILE A 100 -10.15 -3.65 -11.79
CA ILE A 100 -9.73 -3.03 -10.53
C ILE A 100 -10.27 -1.59 -10.51
N PRO A 101 -11.08 -1.20 -9.50
CA PRO A 101 -11.78 0.08 -9.53
C PRO A 101 -10.91 1.29 -9.18
N ARG A 102 -9.76 1.07 -8.54
CA ARG A 102 -8.91 2.15 -8.02
C ARG A 102 -7.44 1.76 -7.93
N ILE A 103 -6.58 2.76 -8.03
CA ILE A 103 -5.14 2.56 -8.00
C ILE A 103 -4.46 3.63 -7.14
N VAL A 104 -3.52 3.21 -6.29
CA VAL A 104 -2.66 4.13 -5.54
C VAL A 104 -1.54 4.63 -6.44
N ILE A 105 -1.38 5.95 -6.51
CA ILE A 105 -0.28 6.63 -7.20
C ILE A 105 0.33 7.64 -6.25
N HIS A 106 1.62 7.51 -5.97
CA HIS A 106 2.35 8.40 -5.06
C HIS A 106 2.49 9.82 -5.59
N ALA A 107 2.39 10.79 -4.70
CA ALA A 107 2.76 12.16 -4.97
C ALA A 107 4.26 12.29 -5.25
N GLY A 108 4.64 13.25 -6.08
CA GLY A 108 6.03 13.58 -6.32
C GLY A 108 6.59 14.56 -5.28
N CYS A 109 7.91 14.55 -5.14
CA CYS A 109 8.62 15.51 -4.29
C CYS A 109 9.93 15.93 -4.95
N LEU A 110 10.24 17.23 -4.85
CA LEU A 110 11.57 17.76 -5.14
C LEU A 110 12.28 18.09 -3.82
N PRO A 111 13.62 18.01 -3.78
CA PRO A 111 14.36 18.51 -2.63
C PRO A 111 14.00 19.96 -2.32
N ASP A 112 13.91 20.29 -1.03
CA ASP A 112 13.70 21.66 -0.52
C ASP A 112 12.41 22.37 -1.01
N ASN A 113 11.39 21.63 -1.49
CA ASN A 113 10.08 22.20 -1.79
C ASN A 113 9.51 22.93 -0.56
N THR A 114 8.96 24.12 -0.77
CA THR A 114 7.96 24.67 0.16
C THR A 114 6.65 23.89 0.06
N LYS A 115 5.74 24.06 1.05
CA LYS A 115 4.42 23.43 0.99
C LYS A 115 3.63 23.89 -0.23
N GLU A 116 3.70 25.17 -0.56
CA GLU A 116 3.02 25.78 -1.70
C GLU A 116 3.51 25.18 -3.02
N GLU A 117 4.82 25.02 -3.17
CA GLU A 117 5.42 24.40 -4.37
C GLU A 117 5.06 22.92 -4.48
N PHE A 118 5.13 22.18 -3.37
CA PHE A 118 4.72 20.78 -3.33
C PHE A 118 3.26 20.64 -3.76
N MET A 119 2.35 21.44 -3.20
CA MET A 119 0.93 21.40 -3.53
C MET A 119 0.70 21.77 -5.01
N ALA A 120 1.29 22.88 -5.51
CA ALA A 120 1.12 23.33 -6.88
C ALA A 120 1.60 22.27 -7.90
N ASN A 121 2.77 21.70 -7.67
CA ASN A 121 3.34 20.67 -8.54
C ASN A 121 2.47 19.41 -8.58
N ASN A 122 2.02 18.92 -7.42
CA ASN A 122 1.20 17.72 -7.36
C ASN A 122 -0.22 17.95 -7.90
N ILE A 123 -0.82 19.13 -7.70
CA ILE A 123 -2.09 19.48 -8.33
C ILE A 123 -1.95 19.43 -9.85
N ALA A 124 -0.90 20.03 -10.42
CA ALA A 124 -0.66 20.00 -11.86
C ALA A 124 -0.47 18.55 -12.37
N PHE A 125 0.32 17.76 -11.65
CA PHE A 125 0.58 16.36 -11.98
C PHE A 125 -0.72 15.53 -11.98
N TYR A 126 -1.45 15.48 -10.87
CA TYR A 126 -2.67 14.66 -10.79
C TYR A 126 -3.77 15.14 -11.75
N ARG A 127 -3.92 16.44 -11.95
CA ARG A 127 -4.88 16.95 -12.96
C ARG A 127 -4.55 16.51 -14.39
N SER A 128 -3.26 16.31 -14.71
CA SER A 128 -2.87 15.77 -16.03
C SER A 128 -3.32 14.32 -16.25
N MET A 129 -3.66 13.60 -15.16
CA MET A 129 -4.15 12.22 -15.21
C MET A 129 -5.67 12.11 -15.43
N ILE A 130 -6.43 13.19 -15.23
CA ILE A 130 -7.91 13.17 -15.32
C ILE A 130 -8.42 12.56 -16.63
N PRO A 131 -7.91 12.91 -17.82
CA PRO A 131 -8.40 12.31 -19.06
C PRO A 131 -8.29 10.78 -19.10
N PHE A 132 -7.23 10.23 -18.52
CA PHE A 132 -7.01 8.77 -18.47
C PHE A 132 -7.92 8.10 -17.42
N MET A 133 -8.18 8.78 -16.29
CA MET A 133 -9.13 8.31 -15.28
C MET A 133 -10.55 8.24 -15.85
N GLU A 134 -10.99 9.28 -16.58
CA GLU A 134 -12.30 9.33 -17.22
C GLU A 134 -12.45 8.29 -18.33
N GLU A 135 -11.38 8.05 -19.11
CA GLU A 135 -11.36 7.02 -20.17
C GLU A 135 -11.48 5.61 -19.60
N THR A 136 -10.77 5.34 -18.50
CA THR A 136 -10.67 4.00 -17.90
C THR A 136 -11.73 3.70 -16.85
N GLY A 137 -12.33 4.75 -16.27
CA GLY A 137 -13.23 4.63 -15.12
C GLY A 137 -12.54 4.26 -13.81
N VAL A 138 -11.20 4.37 -13.73
CA VAL A 138 -10.39 3.99 -12.57
C VAL A 138 -10.08 5.20 -11.70
N GLU A 139 -10.40 5.12 -10.41
CA GLU A 139 -10.08 6.16 -9.43
C GLU A 139 -8.58 6.17 -9.10
N ILE A 140 -7.99 7.36 -8.92
CA ILE A 140 -6.63 7.50 -8.37
C ILE A 140 -6.73 7.84 -6.89
N LEU A 141 -6.01 7.08 -6.08
CA LEU A 141 -5.88 7.31 -4.65
C LEU A 141 -4.50 7.86 -4.31
N LEU A 142 -4.51 8.93 -3.55
CA LEU A 142 -3.31 9.55 -2.99
C LEU A 142 -3.00 8.91 -1.64
N GLU A 143 -1.72 8.69 -1.36
CA GLU A 143 -1.26 8.05 -0.11
C GLU A 143 -0.43 9.00 0.74
N ASN A 144 -0.51 8.85 2.07
CA ASN A 144 0.30 9.58 3.03
C ASN A 144 1.70 8.98 3.13
N ILE A 145 2.66 9.57 2.45
CA ILE A 145 4.06 9.11 2.36
C ILE A 145 5.07 10.11 2.92
N GLY A 146 4.63 11.01 3.81
CA GLY A 146 5.43 12.11 4.33
C GLY A 146 6.67 11.73 5.15
N HIS A 147 6.89 10.44 5.42
CA HIS A 147 8.04 9.97 6.19
C HIS A 147 9.35 9.92 5.40
N TYR A 148 9.31 9.98 4.06
CA TYR A 148 10.51 9.86 3.21
C TYR A 148 11.42 11.09 3.25
N ALA A 149 10.84 12.30 3.33
CA ALA A 149 11.61 13.54 3.38
C ALA A 149 10.82 14.66 4.07
N ASP A 150 11.53 15.63 4.65
CA ASP A 150 10.89 16.77 5.32
C ASP A 150 10.13 17.68 4.33
N SER A 151 10.47 17.64 3.04
CA SER A 151 9.78 18.32 1.93
C SER A 151 8.53 17.59 1.42
N TYR A 152 8.18 16.43 1.97
CA TYR A 152 6.90 15.77 1.77
C TYR A 152 5.87 16.28 2.77
N TYR A 153 4.72 16.71 2.29
CA TYR A 153 3.66 17.33 3.11
C TYR A 153 2.40 16.48 3.26
N LEU A 154 2.37 15.26 2.74
CA LEU A 154 1.25 14.32 2.94
C LEU A 154 1.53 13.41 4.14
N ARG A 155 1.43 13.96 5.34
CA ARG A 155 1.84 13.29 6.59
C ARG A 155 0.66 12.80 7.41
N ASN A 156 -0.44 13.55 7.33
CA ASN A 156 -1.66 13.30 8.10
C ASN A 156 -2.89 13.43 7.21
N GLY A 157 -4.04 13.02 7.74
CA GLY A 157 -5.28 13.01 6.98
C GLY A 157 -5.73 14.40 6.51
N ALA A 158 -5.44 15.45 7.27
CA ALA A 158 -5.82 16.81 6.90
C ALA A 158 -5.00 17.33 5.71
N GLU A 159 -3.68 17.09 5.70
CA GLU A 159 -2.81 17.46 4.57
C GLU A 159 -3.20 16.68 3.29
N LEU A 160 -3.50 15.39 3.43
CA LEU A 160 -3.93 14.55 2.31
C LEU A 160 -5.30 15.03 1.77
N ARG A 161 -6.24 15.34 2.68
CA ARG A 161 -7.55 15.89 2.32
C ARG A 161 -7.42 17.24 1.61
N GLU A 162 -6.55 18.13 2.07
CA GLU A 162 -6.28 19.43 1.44
C GLU A 162 -5.88 19.28 -0.04
N LEU A 163 -4.98 18.34 -0.36
CA LEU A 163 -4.58 18.10 -1.75
C LEU A 163 -5.73 17.51 -2.58
N ILE A 164 -6.47 16.53 -2.04
CA ILE A 164 -7.60 15.92 -2.74
C ILE A 164 -8.69 16.94 -3.04
N ASP A 165 -9.03 17.78 -2.07
CA ASP A 165 -10.05 18.82 -2.27
C ASP A 165 -9.59 19.88 -3.28
N ALA A 166 -8.29 20.22 -3.30
CA ALA A 166 -7.72 21.14 -4.29
C ALA A 166 -7.72 20.57 -5.72
N LEU A 167 -7.76 19.25 -5.90
CA LEU A 167 -7.89 18.62 -7.21
C LEU A 167 -9.28 18.83 -7.81
N ASP A 168 -10.31 18.97 -6.97
CA ASP A 168 -11.71 19.25 -7.33
C ASP A 168 -12.25 18.31 -8.41
N HIS A 169 -12.03 17.00 -8.23
CA HIS A 169 -12.53 15.97 -9.14
C HIS A 169 -12.97 14.72 -8.36
N PRO A 170 -14.15 14.14 -8.67
CA PRO A 170 -14.76 13.07 -7.86
C PRO A 170 -13.98 11.75 -7.87
N MET A 171 -13.14 11.50 -8.87
CA MET A 171 -12.37 10.27 -8.99
C MET A 171 -11.06 10.28 -8.19
N PHE A 172 -10.74 11.34 -7.45
CA PHE A 172 -9.64 11.32 -6.51
C PHE A 172 -10.12 10.98 -5.09
N GLY A 173 -9.35 10.10 -4.45
CA GLY A 173 -9.57 9.70 -3.06
C GLY A 173 -8.25 9.48 -2.32
N ALA A 174 -8.36 9.00 -1.09
CA ALA A 174 -7.24 8.69 -0.23
C ALA A 174 -7.07 7.18 -0.06
N CYS A 175 -5.83 6.72 -0.10
CA CYS A 175 -5.35 5.54 0.58
C CYS A 175 -4.68 5.99 1.88
N TRP A 176 -5.15 5.50 3.03
CA TRP A 176 -4.50 5.80 4.30
C TRP A 176 -3.56 4.68 4.68
N ASP A 177 -2.25 4.97 4.66
CA ASP A 177 -1.24 4.07 5.18
C ASP A 177 -1.02 4.34 6.67
N VAL A 178 -1.37 3.32 7.44
CA VAL A 178 -1.39 3.33 8.91
C VAL A 178 0.03 3.32 9.47
N GLY A 179 0.92 2.58 8.84
CA GLY A 179 2.31 2.49 9.25
C GLY A 179 3.11 3.73 8.90
N HIS A 180 2.92 4.32 7.71
CA HIS A 180 3.54 5.59 7.34
C HIS A 180 3.18 6.71 8.33
N ALA A 181 1.90 6.80 8.71
CA ALA A 181 1.45 7.75 9.71
C ALA A 181 2.15 7.54 11.06
N ASN A 182 2.35 6.28 11.47
CA ASN A 182 3.00 5.94 12.73
C ASN A 182 4.49 6.30 12.78
N LEU A 183 5.14 6.44 11.62
CA LEU A 183 6.53 6.89 11.50
C LEU A 183 6.69 8.40 11.70
N TYR A 184 5.60 9.12 11.74
CA TYR A 184 5.58 10.54 12.03
C TYR A 184 5.40 10.83 13.53
N ASN A 185 5.58 12.09 13.95
CA ASN A 185 5.40 12.48 15.34
C ASN A 185 3.95 12.18 15.78
N LYS A 186 3.77 11.43 16.89
CA LYS A 186 2.46 11.03 17.42
C LYS A 186 1.47 12.19 17.67
N LYS A 187 1.97 13.43 17.79
CA LYS A 187 1.12 14.62 17.96
C LYS A 187 0.53 15.13 16.64
N ASP A 188 1.23 14.87 15.52
CA ASP A 188 0.89 15.43 14.22
C ASP A 188 0.17 14.43 13.31
N CYS A 189 0.25 13.14 13.63
CA CYS A 189 -0.28 12.03 12.80
C CYS A 189 -1.03 10.99 13.64
N GLU A 190 -1.99 11.44 14.41
CA GLU A 190 -2.84 10.53 15.16
C GLU A 190 -3.86 9.86 14.22
N GLN A 191 -4.03 8.53 14.37
CA GLN A 191 -4.83 7.71 13.46
C GLN A 191 -6.30 8.18 13.39
N TYR A 192 -6.93 8.42 14.54
CA TYR A 192 -8.33 8.80 14.61
C TYR A 192 -8.60 10.13 13.90
N SER A 193 -7.89 11.20 14.29
CA SER A 193 -8.09 12.53 13.70
C SER A 193 -7.81 12.56 12.21
N SER A 194 -6.83 11.80 11.75
CA SER A 194 -6.50 11.68 10.32
C SER A 194 -7.60 10.98 9.53
N VAL A 195 -8.11 9.86 10.02
CA VAL A 195 -9.21 9.13 9.38
C VAL A 195 -10.48 9.98 9.34
N VAL A 196 -10.82 10.67 10.44
CA VAL A 196 -11.98 11.58 10.49
C VAL A 196 -11.82 12.75 9.52
N ALA A 197 -10.62 13.34 9.40
CA ALA A 197 -10.35 14.41 8.45
C ALA A 197 -10.52 13.96 6.99
N LEU A 198 -10.16 12.73 6.66
CA LEU A 198 -10.36 12.15 5.33
C LEU A 198 -11.84 11.91 5.03
N GLY A 199 -12.60 11.41 6.00
CA GLY A 199 -14.04 11.20 5.88
C GLY A 199 -14.41 10.39 4.61
N ASP A 200 -15.28 10.95 3.79
CA ASP A 200 -15.79 10.36 2.54
C ASP A 200 -14.72 10.16 1.44
N LYS A 201 -13.58 10.84 1.56
CA LYS A 201 -12.46 10.69 0.63
C LYS A 201 -11.62 9.45 0.91
N LEU A 202 -11.72 8.84 2.09
CA LEU A 202 -11.02 7.59 2.39
C LEU A 202 -11.64 6.43 1.61
N LYS A 203 -10.87 5.83 0.69
CA LYS A 203 -11.31 4.77 -0.21
C LYS A 203 -10.52 3.46 -0.07
N ALA A 204 -9.32 3.52 0.48
CA ALA A 204 -8.43 2.38 0.67
C ALA A 204 -7.59 2.54 1.94
N LEU A 205 -7.03 1.41 2.39
CA LEU A 205 -6.11 1.34 3.51
C LEU A 205 -4.88 0.53 3.11
N HIS A 206 -3.71 0.93 3.63
CA HIS A 206 -2.54 0.08 3.78
C HIS A 206 -2.28 -0.11 5.28
N VAL A 207 -2.40 -1.36 5.73
CA VAL A 207 -2.32 -1.69 7.15
C VAL A 207 -1.10 -2.54 7.43
N HIS A 208 -0.18 -1.98 8.17
CA HIS A 208 1.00 -2.65 8.71
C HIS A 208 1.45 -1.96 9.99
N ASP A 209 2.39 -2.55 10.67
CA ASP A 209 2.95 -2.00 11.90
C ASP A 209 4.45 -1.73 11.77
N ASN A 210 4.95 -0.90 12.67
CA ASN A 210 6.36 -0.59 12.81
C ASN A 210 6.64 -0.06 14.23
N CYS A 211 7.88 0.30 14.51
CA CYS A 211 8.27 0.78 15.84
C CYS A 211 7.96 2.27 16.08
N GLY A 212 7.34 2.95 15.13
CA GLY A 212 6.97 4.37 15.27
C GLY A 212 8.16 5.34 15.22
N TYR A 213 7.87 6.57 15.60
CA TYR A 213 8.85 7.65 15.64
C TYR A 213 9.66 7.62 16.95
N PHE A 214 10.99 7.53 16.85
CA PHE A 214 11.90 7.67 17.97
C PHE A 214 12.59 9.05 17.95
N GLU A 215 12.30 9.88 18.94
CA GLU A 215 13.02 11.13 19.12
C GLU A 215 14.49 10.88 19.48
N LYS A 216 15.38 11.42 18.66
CA LYS A 216 16.79 11.80 18.90
C LYS A 216 17.85 10.79 19.39
N SER A 217 17.57 9.63 19.92
CA SER A 217 18.65 8.86 20.58
C SER A 217 19.28 7.74 19.77
N TYR A 218 18.64 7.27 18.71
CA TYR A 218 19.18 6.21 17.85
C TYR A 218 19.03 6.56 16.38
N ARG A 219 20.00 7.29 15.83
CA ARG A 219 20.28 7.45 14.41
C ARG A 219 19.10 7.17 13.46
N HIS A 220 18.23 8.17 13.22
CA HIS A 220 17.41 8.34 12.01
C HIS A 220 16.66 7.11 11.48
N HIS A 221 16.07 6.28 12.31
CA HIS A 221 15.39 5.10 11.79
C HIS A 221 13.87 5.23 11.91
N ARG A 222 13.32 6.06 11.07
CA ARG A 222 11.99 5.84 10.52
C ARG A 222 12.11 4.64 9.59
N ILE A 223 12.04 3.43 10.13
CA ILE A 223 12.13 2.23 9.30
C ILE A 223 10.71 1.81 9.00
N ASP A 224 10.37 1.97 7.75
CA ASP A 224 9.16 1.42 7.20
C ASP A 224 9.28 -0.11 7.15
N MET A 225 8.81 -0.77 8.21
CA MET A 225 9.07 -2.19 8.45
C MET A 225 8.02 -3.10 7.86
N HIS A 226 6.81 -2.62 7.61
CA HIS A 226 5.67 -3.40 7.15
C HIS A 226 5.48 -4.70 7.96
N THR A 227 5.53 -4.62 9.29
CA THR A 227 5.40 -5.79 10.15
C THR A 227 3.94 -6.16 10.41
N ILE A 228 3.72 -7.39 10.83
CA ILE A 228 2.40 -7.87 11.26
C ILE A 228 1.98 -7.13 12.54
N PRO A 229 0.74 -6.61 12.61
CA PRO A 229 0.19 -6.02 13.83
C PRO A 229 0.29 -6.95 15.04
N TYR A 230 0.59 -6.39 16.21
CA TYR A 230 0.69 -7.07 17.52
C TYR A 230 1.78 -8.14 17.67
N VAL A 231 2.44 -8.60 16.62
CA VAL A 231 3.41 -9.71 16.71
C VAL A 231 4.77 -9.26 17.21
N SER A 232 5.12 -7.98 17.04
CA SER A 232 6.38 -7.41 17.52
C SER A 232 6.20 -6.67 18.84
N LEU A 233 7.18 -6.79 19.75
CA LEU A 233 7.27 -5.93 20.95
C LEU A 233 7.46 -4.43 20.58
N TYR A 234 7.81 -4.15 19.34
CA TYR A 234 8.00 -2.80 18.81
C TYR A 234 6.79 -2.29 18.04
N ALA A 235 5.75 -3.11 17.88
CA ALA A 235 4.49 -2.69 17.28
C ALA A 235 3.91 -1.52 18.08
N SER A 236 3.62 -0.41 17.42
CA SER A 236 3.26 0.83 18.12
C SER A 236 2.10 1.59 17.50
N VAL A 237 1.49 1.08 16.43
CA VAL A 237 0.28 1.66 15.85
C VAL A 237 -0.88 1.59 16.83
N ASN A 238 -1.59 2.70 17.01
CA ASN A 238 -2.83 2.72 17.80
C ASN A 238 -4.01 2.26 16.95
N TYR A 239 -4.26 0.94 16.96
CA TYR A 239 -5.36 0.35 16.19
C TYR A 239 -6.74 0.70 16.74
N ASP A 240 -6.91 0.94 18.04
CA ASP A 240 -8.19 1.39 18.59
C ASP A 240 -8.59 2.76 18.03
N ALA A 241 -7.63 3.68 17.92
CA ALA A 241 -7.84 4.99 17.32
C ALA A 241 -8.19 4.88 15.81
N LEU A 242 -7.49 4.01 15.07
CA LEU A 242 -7.82 3.71 13.67
C LEU A 242 -9.24 3.18 13.53
N MET A 243 -9.56 2.10 14.26
CA MET A 243 -10.82 1.38 14.13
C MET A 243 -12.02 2.27 14.53
N GLN A 244 -11.89 3.06 15.60
CA GLN A 244 -12.93 4.00 15.99
C GLN A 244 -13.15 5.07 14.90
N GLY A 245 -12.08 5.60 14.30
CA GLY A 245 -12.18 6.51 13.17
C GLY A 245 -12.94 5.91 11.99
N LEU A 246 -12.63 4.65 11.62
CA LEU A 246 -13.31 3.93 10.52
C LEU A 246 -14.82 3.72 10.81
N VAL A 247 -15.18 3.43 12.07
CA VAL A 247 -16.59 3.34 12.51
C VAL A 247 -17.28 4.70 12.33
N ASP A 248 -16.67 5.77 12.83
CA ASP A 248 -17.30 7.09 12.88
C ASP A 248 -17.53 7.70 11.49
N ILE A 249 -16.63 7.42 10.53
CA ILE A 249 -16.84 7.86 9.14
C ILE A 249 -17.67 6.88 8.30
N GLY A 250 -18.05 5.71 8.84
CA GLY A 250 -18.80 4.68 8.12
C GLY A 250 -18.03 4.08 6.96
N TYR A 251 -16.72 3.82 7.12
CA TYR A 251 -15.87 3.29 6.05
C TYR A 251 -16.33 1.91 5.57
N GLN A 252 -16.45 1.74 4.25
CA GLN A 252 -16.97 0.51 3.62
C GLN A 252 -15.94 -0.20 2.71
N GLY A 253 -14.72 0.29 2.64
CA GLY A 253 -13.65 -0.33 1.83
C GLY A 253 -13.10 -1.61 2.45
N THR A 254 -12.03 -2.13 1.86
CA THR A 254 -11.29 -3.28 2.40
C THR A 254 -10.33 -2.85 3.51
N PHE A 255 -10.13 -3.76 4.48
CA PHE A 255 -9.04 -3.67 5.45
C PHE A 255 -7.85 -4.41 4.85
N ASN A 256 -6.99 -3.68 4.15
CA ASN A 256 -5.93 -4.24 3.33
C ASN A 256 -4.61 -4.29 4.08
N PHE A 257 -4.08 -5.48 4.31
CA PHE A 257 -2.75 -5.65 4.87
C PHE A 257 -1.67 -5.50 3.79
N GLU A 258 -0.72 -4.63 4.07
CA GLU A 258 0.49 -4.46 3.28
C GLU A 258 1.71 -4.81 4.12
N THR A 259 1.94 -6.12 4.31
CA THR A 259 3.00 -6.60 5.19
C THR A 259 4.11 -7.33 4.44
N ASN A 260 5.35 -7.07 4.84
CA ASN A 260 6.54 -7.80 4.37
C ASN A 260 6.83 -9.09 5.17
N ALA A 261 5.96 -9.43 6.13
CA ALA A 261 6.16 -10.60 6.97
C ALA A 261 5.85 -11.91 6.20
N PRO A 262 6.55 -12.99 6.46
CA PRO A 262 7.66 -13.11 7.39
C PRO A 262 9.00 -13.07 6.67
N VAL A 263 9.52 -11.91 6.39
CA VAL A 263 10.83 -11.82 5.75
C VAL A 263 11.83 -11.33 6.77
N PRO A 264 12.83 -12.15 7.16
CA PRO A 264 13.93 -11.65 7.97
C PRO A 264 14.60 -10.48 7.23
N PRO A 265 14.84 -9.36 7.91
CA PRO A 265 15.59 -8.27 7.29
C PRO A 265 16.96 -8.80 6.90
N VAL A 266 17.24 -8.85 5.60
CA VAL A 266 18.54 -9.29 5.05
C VAL A 266 19.58 -8.19 5.32
N ARG A 267 19.86 -7.92 6.59
CA ARG A 267 20.84 -6.88 6.98
C ARG A 267 22.15 -7.43 7.52
N PHE A 268 22.22 -8.73 7.71
CA PHE A 268 23.42 -9.37 8.26
C PHE A 268 23.90 -10.45 7.30
N SER A 269 24.99 -10.17 6.63
CA SER A 269 25.76 -11.20 5.92
C SER A 269 26.75 -11.83 6.91
N PHE A 270 26.78 -13.14 6.96
CA PHE A 270 27.80 -13.89 7.67
C PHE A 270 28.71 -14.53 6.63
N GLU A 271 30.01 -14.20 6.69
CA GLU A 271 31.03 -14.81 5.84
C GLU A 271 31.71 -15.94 6.63
N TYR A 272 31.73 -17.11 6.03
CA TYR A 272 32.39 -18.28 6.57
C TYR A 272 33.19 -18.97 5.47
N GLU A 273 34.48 -19.19 5.69
CA GLU A 273 35.40 -19.82 4.71
C GLU A 273 35.41 -19.13 3.32
N GLY A 274 35.28 -17.79 3.28
CA GLY A 274 35.26 -17.00 2.06
C GLY A 274 33.92 -16.98 1.30
N GLU A 275 32.87 -17.60 1.87
CA GLU A 275 31.54 -17.61 1.29
C GLU A 275 30.50 -16.90 2.17
N ILE A 276 29.55 -16.20 1.56
CA ILE A 276 28.43 -15.60 2.29
C ILE A 276 27.38 -16.68 2.56
N VAL A 277 27.18 -16.99 3.84
CA VAL A 277 26.19 -17.97 4.29
C VAL A 277 24.81 -17.33 4.42
N ARG A 278 23.82 -17.85 3.70
CA ARG A 278 22.42 -17.34 3.67
C ARG A 278 21.36 -18.44 3.81
N LYS A 279 21.65 -19.50 4.57
CA LYS A 279 20.75 -20.66 4.69
C LYS A 279 19.39 -20.35 5.31
N LEU A 280 19.29 -19.27 6.10
CA LEU A 280 18.06 -18.86 6.78
C LEU A 280 17.46 -17.56 6.19
N GLU A 281 17.85 -17.21 4.97
CA GLU A 281 17.38 -15.97 4.30
C GLU A 281 15.88 -15.97 4.00
N LYS A 282 15.31 -17.16 3.77
CA LYS A 282 13.87 -17.32 3.46
C LYS A 282 13.25 -18.37 4.37
N LEU A 283 12.10 -18.05 4.93
CA LEU A 283 11.28 -19.06 5.59
C LEU A 283 10.64 -20.00 4.55
N PRO A 284 10.46 -21.30 4.86
CA PRO A 284 9.72 -22.20 4.00
C PRO A 284 8.26 -21.72 3.78
N ILE A 285 7.70 -21.94 2.59
CA ILE A 285 6.33 -21.55 2.23
C ILE A 285 5.28 -22.00 3.27
N PRO A 286 5.34 -23.21 3.87
CA PRO A 286 4.40 -23.58 4.93
C PRO A 286 4.41 -22.65 6.15
N LEU A 287 5.57 -22.11 6.55
CA LEU A 287 5.67 -21.14 7.63
C LEU A 287 5.18 -19.76 7.19
N TRP A 288 5.47 -19.33 5.96
CA TRP A 288 4.88 -18.15 5.37
C TRP A 288 3.35 -18.21 5.42
N LYS A 289 2.77 -19.35 5.02
CA LYS A 289 1.32 -19.56 5.06
C LYS A 289 0.76 -19.46 6.48
N GLN A 290 1.38 -20.11 7.46
CA GLN A 290 0.94 -20.04 8.86
C GLN A 290 0.91 -18.60 9.40
N MET A 291 1.92 -17.79 9.06
CA MET A 291 1.98 -16.39 9.50
C MET A 291 0.91 -15.53 8.82
N ASN A 292 0.58 -15.77 7.55
CA ASN A 292 -0.49 -15.04 6.88
C ASN A 292 -1.89 -15.51 7.30
N VAL A 293 -2.06 -16.77 7.71
CA VAL A 293 -3.28 -17.21 8.41
C VAL A 293 -3.42 -16.47 9.75
N LEU A 294 -2.35 -16.36 10.54
CA LEU A 294 -2.37 -15.57 11.76
C LEU A 294 -2.71 -14.09 11.49
N LEU A 295 -2.16 -13.50 10.41
CA LEU A 295 -2.49 -12.14 10.00
C LEU A 295 -3.98 -11.99 9.67
N TYR A 296 -4.57 -12.95 8.97
CA TYR A 296 -6.00 -12.99 8.70
C TYR A 296 -6.82 -13.04 10.00
N ASP A 297 -6.43 -13.91 10.94
CA ASP A 297 -7.11 -14.05 12.24
C ASP A 297 -7.00 -12.78 13.09
N ILE A 298 -5.84 -12.09 13.07
CA ILE A 298 -5.66 -10.79 13.72
C ILE A 298 -6.61 -9.74 13.11
N GLY A 299 -6.66 -9.63 11.78
CA GLY A 299 -7.55 -8.70 11.11
C GLY A 299 -9.02 -8.99 11.38
N LYS A 300 -9.41 -10.26 11.37
CA LYS A 300 -10.74 -10.70 11.73
C LYS A 300 -11.09 -10.28 13.16
N PHE A 301 -10.22 -10.54 14.12
CA PHE A 301 -10.40 -10.14 15.52
C PHE A 301 -10.59 -8.62 15.65
N MET A 302 -9.75 -7.80 14.97
CA MET A 302 -9.88 -6.35 14.99
C MET A 302 -11.26 -5.91 14.46
N LEU A 303 -11.65 -6.41 13.29
CA LEU A 303 -12.91 -6.03 12.64
C LEU A 303 -14.14 -6.52 13.42
N GLU A 304 -14.12 -7.75 13.98
CA GLU A 304 -15.19 -8.27 14.82
C GLU A 304 -15.37 -7.46 16.11
N THR A 305 -14.26 -7.04 16.74
CA THR A 305 -14.29 -6.23 17.97
C THR A 305 -15.04 -4.91 17.77
N TYR A 306 -14.94 -4.30 16.59
CA TYR A 306 -15.61 -3.06 16.25
C TYR A 306 -16.91 -3.23 15.43
N GLY A 307 -17.36 -4.49 15.23
CA GLY A 307 -18.58 -4.76 14.47
C GLY A 307 -18.50 -4.46 12.98
N LEU A 308 -17.29 -4.49 12.43
CA LEU A 308 -17.01 -4.12 11.04
C LEU A 308 -16.74 -5.33 10.12
N PHE A 309 -16.63 -6.55 10.67
CA PHE A 309 -16.31 -7.72 9.87
C PHE A 309 -17.50 -8.20 9.02
N GLU A 310 -17.25 -8.39 7.75
CA GLU A 310 -18.16 -9.04 6.80
C GLU A 310 -17.51 -10.32 6.33
N GLY A 311 -17.97 -11.44 6.82
CA GLY A 311 -17.44 -12.78 6.53
C GLY A 311 -17.45 -13.16 5.04
#